data_f3da8d199cebe52f5f73ddddb1d1cde5
#
_entry.id   f3da8d199cebe52f5f73ddddb1d1cde5
#
_cell.length_a   1.000
_cell.length_b   1.000
_cell.length_c   1.000
_cell.angle_alpha   90.00
_cell.angle_beta   90.00
_cell.angle_gamma   90.00
#
_symmetry.space_group_name_H-M   'P 1'
#
loop_
_entity.id
_entity.type
_entity.pdbx_description
1 polymer ?
#
loop_
_entity_poly.entity_id
_entity_poly.type
_entity_poly.pdbx_seq_one_letter_code
_entity_poly.pdbx_strand_id
1 'polypeptide(L)'
;MKNNNINILDCTMRDGGYYNKWDFNRTIVDRYLSSVNNSMVDIVELGFRSLPKNTFMGPYVYTTDDFINQLDLPESPLYAVMLNGKEFIDKLGGDQSGIKRIFQKKENSLISLVRIAINFNHILESESIARQLQDMGYMVALSMIQAHGKSEKDYIETAIKISSWGVYDVLYFADSIGNMVPKDVEKICKALSKEWELPLGIHAHNNKNLALINSITA
;
A
#
# COMPACT_ATOMS: atom_id res chain seq x y z
N MET A 1 -11.50 -4.42 -23.94
CA MET A 1 -11.08 -3.02 -23.77
C MET A 1 -10.55 -2.91 -22.37
N LYS A 2 -9.27 -2.51 -22.16
CA LYS A 2 -8.74 -2.20 -20.82
C LYS A 2 -9.59 -1.07 -20.27
N ASN A 3 -10.15 -1.27 -19.08
CA ASN A 3 -10.92 -0.24 -18.38
C ASN A 3 -9.92 0.84 -17.97
N ASN A 4 -9.93 1.99 -18.65
CA ASN A 4 -8.98 3.07 -18.42
C ASN A 4 -9.35 3.94 -17.19
N ASN A 5 -10.00 3.36 -16.19
CA ASN A 5 -10.31 4.09 -14.97
C ASN A 5 -9.06 4.19 -14.10
N ILE A 6 -8.62 5.43 -13.86
CA ILE A 6 -7.59 5.75 -12.89
C ILE A 6 -8.27 5.73 -11.51
N ASN A 7 -7.71 4.96 -10.57
CA ASN A 7 -8.12 4.98 -9.17
C ASN A 7 -7.18 5.86 -8.36
N ILE A 8 -7.74 6.74 -7.55
CA ILE A 8 -7.01 7.63 -6.63
C ILE A 8 -7.02 7.01 -5.25
N LEU A 9 -5.82 6.67 -4.73
CA LEU A 9 -5.63 6.23 -3.37
C LEU A 9 -5.06 7.38 -2.54
N ASP A 10 -5.81 7.82 -1.52
CA ASP A 10 -5.33 8.76 -0.51
C ASP A 10 -4.65 8.01 0.63
N CYS A 11 -3.45 8.41 0.99
CA CYS A 11 -2.68 7.85 2.11
C CYS A 11 -2.29 8.91 3.15
N THR A 12 -3.05 10.01 3.24
CA THR A 12 -2.77 11.14 4.13
C THR A 12 -2.58 10.69 5.57
N MET A 13 -3.45 9.85 6.10
CA MET A 13 -3.39 9.36 7.48
C MET A 13 -2.19 8.43 7.69
N ARG A 14 -1.94 7.55 6.74
CA ARG A 14 -0.81 6.62 6.84
C ARG A 14 0.52 7.35 6.74
N ASP A 15 0.68 8.22 5.75
CA ASP A 15 1.95 8.93 5.48
C ASP A 15 2.17 10.10 6.44
N GLY A 16 1.13 10.87 6.73
CA GLY A 16 1.19 11.98 7.68
C GLY A 16 1.50 11.56 9.12
N GLY A 17 1.24 10.31 9.48
CA GLY A 17 1.49 9.78 10.82
C GLY A 17 2.96 9.76 11.25
N TYR A 18 3.91 9.84 10.33
CA TYR A 18 5.34 9.97 10.66
C TYR A 18 5.66 11.22 11.48
N TYR A 19 4.84 12.27 11.37
CA TYR A 19 5.06 13.55 12.09
C TYR A 19 4.50 13.55 13.52
N ASN A 20 3.47 12.72 13.81
CA ASN A 20 2.78 12.73 15.09
C ASN A 20 2.67 11.34 15.73
N LYS A 21 3.47 10.38 15.29
CA LYS A 21 3.45 8.98 15.74
C LYS A 21 2.09 8.29 15.51
N TRP A 22 1.37 8.67 14.46
CA TRP A 22 0.02 8.18 14.12
C TRP A 22 -1.01 8.41 15.22
N ASP A 23 -0.81 9.46 16.02
CA ASP A 23 -1.75 9.92 17.04
C ASP A 23 -2.46 11.18 16.53
N PHE A 24 -3.58 10.97 15.85
CA PHE A 24 -4.37 12.04 15.27
C PHE A 24 -5.53 12.45 16.18
N ASN A 25 -5.77 13.74 16.29
CA ASN A 25 -6.94 14.27 16.97
C ASN A 25 -8.22 13.82 16.27
N ARG A 26 -9.19 13.31 17.05
CA ARG A 26 -10.47 12.77 16.53
C ARG A 26 -11.20 13.78 15.64
N THR A 27 -11.28 15.04 16.03
CA THR A 27 -11.97 16.08 15.25
C THR A 27 -11.32 16.29 13.87
N ILE A 28 -9.98 16.16 13.77
CA ILE A 28 -9.28 16.26 12.48
C ILE A 28 -9.63 15.05 11.61
N VAL A 29 -9.65 13.86 12.19
CA VAL A 29 -10.01 12.63 11.48
C VAL A 29 -11.44 12.69 10.97
N ASP A 30 -12.40 13.09 11.80
CA ASP A 30 -13.81 13.17 11.41
C ASP A 30 -14.02 14.17 10.25
N ARG A 31 -13.32 15.31 10.28
CA ARG A 31 -13.34 16.29 9.18
C ARG A 31 -12.70 15.72 7.91
N TYR A 32 -11.59 15.03 8.03
CA TYR A 32 -10.93 14.38 6.90
C TYR A 32 -11.85 13.35 6.26
N LEU A 33 -12.42 12.43 7.03
CA LEU A 33 -13.33 11.40 6.53
C LEU A 33 -14.58 11.98 5.88
N SER A 34 -15.17 13.03 6.49
CA SER A 34 -16.28 13.77 5.89
C SER A 34 -15.90 14.43 4.56
N SER A 35 -14.67 14.95 4.43
CA SER A 35 -14.19 15.56 3.19
C SER A 35 -13.94 14.52 2.10
N VAL A 36 -13.44 13.36 2.45
CA VAL A 36 -13.21 12.24 1.53
C VAL A 36 -14.51 11.81 0.86
N ASN A 37 -15.64 11.77 1.59
CA ASN A 37 -16.95 11.39 1.07
C ASN A 37 -17.41 12.27 -0.10
N ASN A 38 -16.92 13.52 -0.16
CA ASN A 38 -17.26 14.48 -1.21
C ASN A 38 -16.12 14.67 -2.23
N SER A 39 -15.12 13.80 -2.21
CA SER A 39 -13.96 13.85 -3.08
C SER A 39 -14.03 12.79 -4.18
N MET A 40 -13.05 12.83 -5.09
CA MET A 40 -12.86 11.80 -6.13
C MET A 40 -11.87 10.71 -5.68
N VAL A 41 -11.73 10.48 -4.37
CA VAL A 41 -10.86 9.43 -3.83
C VAL A 41 -11.59 8.10 -3.86
N ASP A 42 -10.98 7.10 -4.49
CA ASP A 42 -11.54 5.75 -4.62
C ASP A 42 -11.14 4.84 -3.45
N ILE A 43 -9.96 5.07 -2.88
CA ILE A 43 -9.39 4.24 -1.82
C ILE A 43 -8.77 5.14 -0.76
N VAL A 44 -9.05 4.89 0.52
CA VAL A 44 -8.39 5.55 1.66
C VAL A 44 -7.54 4.56 2.43
N GLU A 45 -6.23 4.80 2.47
CA GLU A 45 -5.30 4.04 3.30
C GLU A 45 -5.23 4.68 4.69
N LEU A 46 -5.99 4.12 5.63
CA LEU A 46 -6.18 4.68 6.97
C LEU A 46 -4.90 4.72 7.82
N GLY A 47 -4.03 3.74 7.66
CA GLY A 47 -2.80 3.66 8.46
C GLY A 47 -2.02 2.38 8.19
N PHE A 48 -1.21 2.00 9.16
CA PHE A 48 -0.52 0.71 9.14
C PHE A 48 -1.31 -0.36 9.89
N ARG A 49 -1.09 -1.63 9.53
CA ARG A 49 -1.41 -2.80 10.33
C ARG A 49 -0.08 -3.40 10.79
N SER A 50 0.47 -2.89 11.90
CA SER A 50 1.79 -3.26 12.43
C SER A 50 1.70 -4.21 13.61
N LEU A 51 2.79 -4.92 13.87
CA LEU A 51 2.99 -5.65 15.11
C LEU A 51 3.17 -4.67 16.30
N PRO A 52 2.92 -5.11 17.54
CA PRO A 52 3.11 -4.27 18.73
C PRO A 52 4.49 -3.62 18.77
N LYS A 53 4.53 -2.34 19.16
CA LYS A 53 5.77 -1.55 19.28
C LYS A 53 6.12 -1.37 20.77
N ASN A 54 7.42 -1.23 21.07
CA ASN A 54 7.93 -1.01 22.43
C ASN A 54 7.85 0.46 22.88
N THR A 55 7.39 1.35 22.01
CA THR A 55 7.23 2.79 22.29
C THR A 55 5.80 3.19 22.01
N PHE A 56 5.37 4.31 22.61
CA PHE A 56 4.05 4.85 22.32
C PHE A 56 3.90 5.17 20.83
N MET A 57 2.83 4.65 20.27
CA MET A 57 2.32 4.94 18.93
C MET A 57 0.80 5.09 18.97
N GLY A 58 0.28 6.02 18.21
CA GLY A 58 -1.15 6.22 18.05
C GLY A 58 -1.84 5.05 17.35
N PRO A 59 -3.19 5.03 17.39
CA PRO A 59 -3.96 3.89 16.91
C PRO A 59 -3.83 3.60 15.42
N TYR A 60 -3.49 4.60 14.60
CA TYR A 60 -3.36 4.44 13.15
C TYR A 60 -2.06 3.71 12.72
N VAL A 61 -1.13 3.42 13.65
CA VAL A 61 -0.03 2.48 13.38
C VAL A 61 -0.50 1.02 13.41
N TYR A 62 -1.58 0.76 14.14
CA TYR A 62 -2.13 -0.59 14.30
C TYR A 62 -3.39 -0.80 13.47
N THR A 63 -4.22 0.23 13.33
CA THR A 63 -5.47 0.27 12.56
C THR A 63 -6.28 -1.04 12.71
N THR A 64 -6.50 -1.48 13.97
CA THR A 64 -7.20 -2.73 14.28
C THR A 64 -8.66 -2.65 13.86
N ASP A 65 -9.32 -3.79 13.61
CA ASP A 65 -10.72 -3.81 13.22
C ASP A 65 -11.61 -3.20 14.33
N ASP A 66 -11.32 -3.47 15.59
CA ASP A 66 -12.03 -2.85 16.74
C ASP A 66 -11.87 -1.32 16.75
N PHE A 67 -10.70 -0.80 16.39
CA PHE A 67 -10.49 0.64 16.27
C PHE A 67 -11.23 1.23 15.07
N ILE A 68 -11.16 0.59 13.91
CA ILE A 68 -11.84 1.04 12.68
C ILE A 68 -13.35 1.11 12.89
N ASN A 69 -13.94 0.14 13.59
CA ASN A 69 -15.37 0.11 13.90
C ASN A 69 -15.85 1.26 14.80
N GLN A 70 -14.94 2.05 15.39
CA GLN A 70 -15.25 3.25 16.16
C GLN A 70 -15.18 4.54 15.32
N LEU A 71 -14.79 4.43 14.05
CA LEU A 71 -14.70 5.57 13.13
C LEU A 71 -16.00 5.71 12.34
N ASP A 72 -16.42 6.95 12.10
CA ASP A 72 -17.55 7.25 11.20
C ASP A 72 -17.07 7.21 9.74
N LEU A 73 -16.86 5.99 9.24
CA LEU A 73 -16.39 5.79 7.88
C LEU A 73 -17.52 5.99 6.87
N PRO A 74 -17.38 6.87 5.86
CA PRO A 74 -18.28 6.91 4.72
C PRO A 74 -18.40 5.56 4.01
N GLU A 75 -19.54 5.28 3.37
CA GLU A 75 -19.75 4.04 2.60
C GLU A 75 -18.83 3.94 1.38
N SER A 76 -18.47 5.08 0.81
CA SER A 76 -17.45 5.23 -0.22
C SER A 76 -16.37 6.13 0.35
N PRO A 77 -15.10 5.88 0.14
CA PRO A 77 -14.38 4.94 -0.73
C PRO A 77 -14.15 3.55 -0.13
N LEU A 78 -13.37 2.71 -0.83
CA LEU A 78 -12.80 1.50 -0.23
C LEU A 78 -11.74 1.85 0.80
N TYR A 79 -11.60 1.01 1.83
CA TYR A 79 -10.58 1.23 2.87
C TYR A 79 -9.42 0.27 2.75
N ALA A 80 -8.22 0.80 2.98
CA ALA A 80 -6.96 0.07 2.92
C ALA A 80 -6.12 0.28 4.18
N VAL A 81 -5.20 -0.64 4.40
CA VAL A 81 -4.10 -0.51 5.36
C VAL A 81 -2.79 -0.91 4.70
N MET A 82 -1.68 -0.35 5.19
CA MET A 82 -0.35 -0.77 4.77
C MET A 82 0.27 -1.72 5.80
N LEU A 83 0.96 -2.74 5.30
CA LEU A 83 1.74 -3.67 6.08
C LEU A 83 3.21 -3.52 5.68
N ASN A 84 4.11 -3.40 6.66
CA ASN A 84 5.54 -3.43 6.39
C ASN A 84 6.00 -4.88 6.25
N GLY A 85 6.23 -5.35 5.01
CA GLY A 85 6.60 -6.74 4.73
C GLY A 85 7.83 -7.21 5.50
N LYS A 86 8.88 -6.37 5.56
CA LYS A 86 10.10 -6.72 6.28
C LYS A 86 9.89 -6.91 7.79
N GLU A 87 9.04 -6.10 8.42
CA GLU A 87 8.72 -6.27 9.84
C GLU A 87 8.15 -7.67 10.14
N PHE A 88 7.29 -8.17 9.24
CA PHE A 88 6.68 -9.49 9.38
C PHE A 88 7.64 -10.61 9.10
N ILE A 89 8.49 -10.47 8.08
CA ILE A 89 9.51 -11.46 7.74
C ILE A 89 10.51 -11.60 8.90
N ASP A 90 11.05 -10.49 9.40
CA ASP A 90 12.08 -10.48 10.44
C ASP A 90 11.57 -10.96 11.80
N LYS A 91 10.36 -10.55 12.20
CA LYS A 91 9.83 -10.85 13.54
C LYS A 91 9.10 -12.18 13.64
N LEU A 92 8.57 -12.67 12.55
CA LEU A 92 7.76 -13.87 12.54
C LEU A 92 8.48 -15.06 11.91
N GLY A 93 9.67 -14.86 11.33
CA GLY A 93 10.54 -15.94 10.84
C GLY A 93 9.83 -16.92 9.88
N GLY A 94 8.83 -16.44 9.13
CA GLY A 94 7.97 -17.28 8.30
C GLY A 94 6.83 -17.95 9.06
N ASP A 95 6.59 -17.62 10.34
CA ASP A 95 5.43 -18.10 11.10
C ASP A 95 4.13 -17.59 10.44
N GLN A 96 3.47 -18.50 9.74
CA GLN A 96 2.21 -18.25 9.05
C GLN A 96 1.07 -17.82 10.00
N SER A 97 1.20 -18.01 11.32
CA SER A 97 0.19 -17.58 12.27
C SER A 97 0.21 -16.06 12.53
N GLY A 98 1.32 -15.37 12.19
CA GLY A 98 1.50 -13.96 12.51
C GLY A 98 0.49 -13.03 11.83
N ILE A 99 0.17 -13.27 10.57
CA ILE A 99 -0.84 -12.50 9.84
C ILE A 99 -2.22 -12.71 10.48
N LYS A 100 -2.58 -13.94 10.80
CA LYS A 100 -3.86 -14.29 11.43
C LYS A 100 -4.03 -13.72 12.85
N ARG A 101 -2.97 -13.27 13.51
CA ARG A 101 -3.05 -12.61 14.83
C ARG A 101 -3.50 -11.16 14.73
N ILE A 102 -3.27 -10.50 13.62
CA ILE A 102 -3.55 -9.07 13.45
C ILE A 102 -4.59 -8.78 12.37
N PHE A 103 -4.95 -9.75 11.57
CA PHE A 103 -6.02 -9.65 10.58
C PHE A 103 -7.14 -10.64 10.91
N GLN A 104 -8.37 -10.17 10.84
CA GLN A 104 -9.56 -11.01 10.76
C GLN A 104 -9.77 -11.43 9.30
N LYS A 105 -10.68 -12.38 9.03
CA LYS A 105 -11.14 -12.61 7.66
C LYS A 105 -11.80 -11.35 7.12
N LYS A 106 -11.69 -11.12 5.80
CA LYS A 106 -12.27 -9.95 5.12
C LYS A 106 -13.75 -9.76 5.41
N GLU A 107 -14.51 -10.83 5.53
CA GLU A 107 -15.96 -10.80 5.85
C GLU A 107 -16.28 -10.11 7.18
N ASN A 108 -15.30 -10.04 8.11
CA ASN A 108 -15.42 -9.42 9.42
C ASN A 108 -14.63 -8.09 9.53
N SER A 109 -14.17 -7.55 8.42
CA SER A 109 -13.35 -6.33 8.39
C SER A 109 -13.89 -5.31 7.39
N LEU A 110 -13.87 -4.03 7.76
CA LEU A 110 -14.16 -2.92 6.86
C LEU A 110 -13.01 -2.66 5.86
N ILE A 111 -11.82 -3.20 6.12
CA ILE A 111 -10.69 -3.12 5.20
C ILE A 111 -10.93 -4.04 4.00
N SER A 112 -10.68 -3.52 2.81
CA SER A 112 -10.81 -4.25 1.55
C SER A 112 -9.46 -4.55 0.90
N LEU A 113 -8.49 -3.65 1.05
CA LEU A 113 -7.18 -3.74 0.41
C LEU A 113 -6.07 -3.72 1.46
N VAL A 114 -5.13 -4.65 1.36
CA VAL A 114 -3.89 -4.64 2.14
C VAL A 114 -2.71 -4.38 1.21
N ARG A 115 -1.97 -3.29 1.44
CA ARG A 115 -0.77 -2.96 0.67
C ARG A 115 0.48 -3.42 1.42
N ILE A 116 1.22 -4.34 0.85
CA ILE A 116 2.48 -4.84 1.40
C ILE A 116 3.61 -3.94 0.90
N ALA A 117 4.18 -3.12 1.79
CA ALA A 117 5.37 -2.32 1.49
C ALA A 117 6.63 -3.16 1.74
N ILE A 118 7.44 -3.34 0.71
CA ILE A 118 8.69 -4.08 0.81
C ILE A 118 9.76 -3.50 -0.12
N ASN A 119 11.02 -3.54 0.32
CA ASN A 119 12.15 -3.11 -0.51
C ASN A 119 12.23 -3.96 -1.78
N PHE A 120 12.53 -3.31 -2.91
CA PHE A 120 12.64 -3.98 -4.20
C PHE A 120 13.54 -5.23 -4.15
N ASN A 121 14.63 -5.19 -3.41
CA ASN A 121 15.57 -6.31 -3.32
C ASN A 121 15.04 -7.51 -2.49
N HIS A 122 13.93 -7.33 -1.75
CA HIS A 122 13.35 -8.34 -0.86
C HIS A 122 11.94 -8.78 -1.29
N ILE A 123 11.51 -8.39 -2.50
CA ILE A 123 10.15 -8.67 -2.99
C ILE A 123 9.81 -10.16 -2.90
N LEU A 124 10.77 -11.04 -3.20
CA LEU A 124 10.54 -12.49 -3.20
C LEU A 124 10.11 -13.05 -1.85
N GLU A 125 10.43 -12.34 -0.77
CA GLU A 125 10.09 -12.73 0.60
C GLU A 125 8.61 -12.43 0.94
N SER A 126 7.91 -11.65 0.10
CA SER A 126 6.54 -11.20 0.37
C SER A 126 5.45 -12.18 -0.09
N GLU A 127 5.78 -13.20 -0.88
CA GLU A 127 4.81 -14.14 -1.46
C GLU A 127 3.95 -14.80 -0.39
N SER A 128 4.57 -15.33 0.67
CA SER A 128 3.84 -16.06 1.71
C SER A 128 2.87 -15.17 2.49
N ILE A 129 3.24 -13.90 2.71
CA ILE A 129 2.36 -12.90 3.35
C ILE A 129 1.17 -12.60 2.44
N ALA A 130 1.43 -12.35 1.16
CA ALA A 130 0.39 -12.03 0.18
C ALA A 130 -0.62 -13.18 0.04
N ARG A 131 -0.13 -14.41 -0.05
CA ARG A 131 -0.97 -15.61 -0.15
C ARG A 131 -1.88 -15.77 1.06
N GLN A 132 -1.36 -15.57 2.28
CA GLN A 132 -2.16 -15.63 3.50
C GLN A 132 -3.28 -14.58 3.52
N LEU A 133 -2.99 -13.34 3.10
CA LEU A 133 -3.99 -12.26 3.03
C LEU A 133 -5.06 -12.57 1.97
N GLN A 134 -4.66 -13.09 0.81
CA GLN A 134 -5.58 -13.52 -0.23
C GLN A 134 -6.48 -14.66 0.26
N ASP A 135 -5.93 -15.67 0.95
CA ASP A 135 -6.69 -16.79 1.56
C ASP A 135 -7.70 -16.29 2.62
N MET A 136 -7.44 -15.12 3.22
CA MET A 136 -8.38 -14.46 4.13
C MET A 136 -9.41 -13.58 3.42
N GLY A 137 -9.35 -13.47 2.08
CA GLY A 137 -10.32 -12.77 1.25
C GLY A 137 -10.00 -11.31 0.94
N TYR A 138 -8.82 -10.81 1.32
CA TYR A 138 -8.42 -9.44 1.01
C TYR A 138 -7.94 -9.28 -0.43
N MET A 139 -8.19 -8.11 -1.02
CA MET A 139 -7.38 -7.64 -2.13
C MET A 139 -5.98 -7.33 -1.61
N VAL A 140 -4.95 -7.71 -2.37
CA VAL A 140 -3.56 -7.56 -1.96
C VAL A 140 -2.79 -6.76 -3.00
N ALA A 141 -2.12 -5.70 -2.55
CA ALA A 141 -1.23 -4.93 -3.41
C ALA A 141 0.22 -5.01 -2.94
N LEU A 142 1.13 -5.10 -3.90
CA LEU A 142 2.55 -4.99 -3.64
C LEU A 142 2.99 -3.54 -3.84
N SER A 143 3.62 -2.94 -2.84
CA SER A 143 4.23 -1.61 -2.92
C SER A 143 5.75 -1.73 -2.85
N MET A 144 6.40 -1.69 -4.02
CA MET A 144 7.86 -1.76 -4.16
C MET A 144 8.49 -0.45 -3.72
N ILE A 145 9.08 -0.41 -2.52
CA ILE A 145 9.85 0.73 -2.06
C ILE A 145 11.29 0.65 -2.54
N GLN A 146 11.94 1.80 -2.70
CA GLN A 146 13.29 1.95 -3.27
C GLN A 146 13.42 1.29 -4.66
N ALA A 147 12.39 1.43 -5.47
CA ALA A 147 12.37 0.88 -6.83
C ALA A 147 13.23 1.68 -7.82
N HIS A 148 13.63 2.92 -7.51
CA HIS A 148 14.43 3.77 -8.39
C HIS A 148 15.83 3.20 -8.68
N GLY A 149 16.33 3.44 -9.89
CA GLY A 149 17.72 3.13 -10.28
C GLY A 149 18.01 1.67 -10.64
N LYS A 150 17.00 0.83 -10.74
CA LYS A 150 17.16 -0.55 -11.21
C LYS A 150 17.28 -0.62 -12.74
N SER A 151 17.82 -1.71 -13.25
CA SER A 151 17.86 -1.94 -14.68
C SER A 151 16.48 -2.30 -15.24
N GLU A 152 16.27 -2.12 -16.53
CA GLU A 152 15.03 -2.56 -17.19
C GLU A 152 14.81 -4.07 -17.01
N LYS A 153 15.91 -4.84 -17.08
CA LYS A 153 15.89 -6.29 -16.88
C LYS A 153 15.38 -6.66 -15.49
N ASP A 154 15.83 -5.95 -14.43
CA ASP A 154 15.39 -6.22 -13.05
C ASP A 154 13.88 -6.00 -12.89
N TYR A 155 13.32 -4.96 -13.54
CA TYR A 155 11.86 -4.71 -13.48
C TYR A 155 11.09 -5.82 -14.21
N ILE A 156 11.54 -6.24 -15.40
CA ILE A 156 10.89 -7.29 -16.17
C ILE A 156 10.93 -8.62 -15.41
N GLU A 157 12.09 -9.04 -14.91
CA GLU A 157 12.25 -10.29 -14.16
C GLU A 157 11.40 -10.28 -12.87
N THR A 158 11.32 -9.13 -12.21
CA THR A 158 10.43 -8.95 -11.05
C THR A 158 8.96 -9.10 -11.46
N ALA A 159 8.53 -8.45 -12.53
CA ALA A 159 7.15 -8.55 -13.02
C ALA A 159 6.78 -9.99 -13.39
N ILE A 160 7.64 -10.70 -14.13
CA ILE A 160 7.46 -12.14 -14.44
C ILE A 160 7.24 -12.94 -13.15
N LYS A 161 8.10 -12.73 -12.18
CA LYS A 161 8.07 -13.51 -10.94
C LYS A 161 6.81 -13.27 -10.14
N ILE A 162 6.44 -12.01 -9.89
CA ILE A 162 5.25 -11.69 -9.10
C ILE A 162 3.95 -12.06 -9.84
N SER A 163 3.91 -11.95 -11.17
CA SER A 163 2.79 -12.39 -11.99
C SER A 163 2.59 -13.91 -11.87
N SER A 164 3.68 -14.69 -11.83
CA SER A 164 3.61 -16.15 -11.71
C SER A 164 3.02 -16.63 -10.39
N TRP A 165 3.02 -15.82 -9.35
CA TRP A 165 2.42 -16.18 -8.05
C TRP A 165 0.89 -16.07 -8.04
N GLY A 166 0.33 -15.12 -8.82
CA GLY A 166 -1.11 -14.90 -8.90
C GLY A 166 -1.77 -14.46 -7.59
N VAL A 167 -1.02 -13.78 -6.72
CA VAL A 167 -1.48 -13.39 -5.37
C VAL A 167 -1.64 -11.88 -5.18
N TYR A 168 -1.28 -11.09 -6.17
CA TYR A 168 -1.41 -9.65 -6.11
C TYR A 168 -2.46 -9.15 -7.11
N ASP A 169 -3.32 -8.24 -6.65
CA ASP A 169 -4.33 -7.59 -7.48
C ASP A 169 -3.81 -6.27 -8.08
N VAL A 170 -2.84 -5.62 -7.40
CA VAL A 170 -2.28 -4.33 -7.82
C VAL A 170 -0.79 -4.30 -7.52
N LEU A 171 -0.02 -3.71 -8.43
CA LEU A 171 1.39 -3.43 -8.24
C LEU A 171 1.62 -1.93 -8.13
N TYR A 172 2.35 -1.49 -7.11
CA TYR A 172 2.82 -0.12 -6.94
C TYR A 172 4.35 -0.06 -6.92
N PHE A 173 4.90 1.01 -7.48
CA PHE A 173 6.27 1.41 -7.20
C PHE A 173 6.28 2.78 -6.52
N ALA A 174 7.25 2.99 -5.62
CA ALA A 174 7.35 4.22 -4.85
C ALA A 174 8.60 5.02 -5.21
N ASP A 175 8.43 6.32 -5.41
CA ASP A 175 9.52 7.30 -5.39
C ASP A 175 9.92 7.60 -3.95
N SER A 176 10.50 6.61 -3.26
CA SER A 176 10.75 6.64 -1.82
C SER A 176 11.63 7.80 -1.35
N ILE A 177 12.46 8.36 -2.24
CA ILE A 177 13.39 9.45 -1.94
C ILE A 177 12.87 10.78 -2.51
N GLY A 178 11.85 10.75 -3.35
CA GLY A 178 11.29 11.92 -4.03
C GLY A 178 12.23 12.54 -5.05
N ASN A 179 13.01 11.70 -5.76
CA ASN A 179 14.00 12.16 -6.72
C ASN A 179 13.80 11.65 -8.15
N MET A 180 12.80 10.83 -8.41
CA MET A 180 12.43 10.40 -9.76
C MET A 180 12.03 11.59 -10.63
N VAL A 181 12.39 11.50 -11.90
CA VAL A 181 11.92 12.41 -12.94
C VAL A 181 10.97 11.65 -13.89
N PRO A 182 10.15 12.33 -14.71
CA PRO A 182 9.18 11.66 -15.59
C PRO A 182 9.76 10.53 -16.45
N LYS A 183 10.99 10.69 -16.93
CA LYS A 183 11.69 9.65 -17.71
C LYS A 183 11.95 8.36 -16.91
N ASP A 184 12.21 8.47 -15.59
CA ASP A 184 12.40 7.31 -14.74
C ASP A 184 11.07 6.57 -14.56
N VAL A 185 10.00 7.34 -14.33
CA VAL A 185 8.63 6.81 -14.18
C VAL A 185 8.21 6.08 -15.45
N GLU A 186 8.35 6.72 -16.62
CA GLU A 186 8.03 6.12 -17.91
C GLU A 186 8.78 4.79 -18.13
N LYS A 187 10.10 4.77 -17.81
CA LYS A 187 10.93 3.57 -17.93
C LYS A 187 10.41 2.43 -17.04
N ILE A 188 10.08 2.74 -15.79
CA ILE A 188 9.57 1.74 -14.83
C ILE A 188 8.22 1.20 -15.30
N CYS A 189 7.28 2.08 -15.65
CA CYS A 189 5.97 1.68 -16.14
C CYS A 189 6.06 0.80 -17.36
N LYS A 190 6.85 1.21 -18.38
CA LYS A 190 7.05 0.43 -19.61
C LYS A 190 7.67 -0.94 -19.32
N ALA A 191 8.64 -1.02 -18.42
CA ALA A 191 9.30 -2.28 -18.12
C ALA A 191 8.37 -3.25 -17.36
N LEU A 192 7.67 -2.76 -16.33
CA LEU A 192 6.74 -3.59 -15.56
C LEU A 192 5.55 -4.05 -16.40
N SER A 193 4.96 -3.17 -17.24
CA SER A 193 3.79 -3.49 -18.07
C SER A 193 4.07 -4.50 -19.19
N LYS A 194 5.32 -4.92 -19.40
CA LYS A 194 5.61 -6.01 -20.34
C LYS A 194 5.09 -7.35 -19.85
N GLU A 195 5.08 -7.55 -18.53
CA GLU A 195 4.80 -8.84 -17.90
C GLU A 195 3.75 -8.74 -16.78
N TRP A 196 3.29 -7.52 -16.47
CA TRP A 196 2.24 -7.25 -15.49
C TRP A 196 1.00 -6.70 -16.21
N GLU A 197 -0.07 -7.50 -16.23
CA GLU A 197 -1.33 -7.16 -16.95
C GLU A 197 -2.39 -6.52 -16.04
N LEU A 198 -2.23 -6.63 -14.70
CA LEU A 198 -3.15 -6.08 -13.71
C LEU A 198 -2.83 -4.59 -13.44
N PRO A 199 -3.65 -3.87 -12.65
CA PRO A 199 -3.42 -2.46 -12.36
C PRO A 199 -2.01 -2.17 -11.83
N LEU A 200 -1.41 -1.09 -12.36
CA LEU A 200 -0.11 -0.57 -11.94
C LEU A 200 -0.30 0.84 -11.40
N GLY A 201 0.30 1.15 -10.26
CA GLY A 201 0.23 2.44 -9.61
C GLY A 201 1.59 3.02 -9.24
N ILE A 202 1.62 4.33 -9.01
CA ILE A 202 2.78 5.05 -8.49
C ILE A 202 2.44 5.69 -7.13
N HIS A 203 3.40 5.66 -6.20
CA HIS A 203 3.40 6.50 -5.01
C HIS A 203 4.53 7.53 -5.17
N ALA A 204 4.16 8.77 -5.51
CA ALA A 204 5.11 9.82 -5.84
C ALA A 204 5.31 10.79 -4.68
N HIS A 205 6.54 10.93 -4.19
CA HIS A 205 6.93 11.97 -3.24
C HIS A 205 7.26 13.29 -3.94
N ASN A 206 7.02 14.42 -3.25
CA ASN A 206 7.10 15.75 -3.85
C ASN A 206 8.35 16.55 -3.50
N ASN A 207 9.44 15.91 -3.11
CA ASN A 207 10.67 16.58 -2.68
C ASN A 207 11.28 17.50 -3.75
N LYS A 208 11.07 17.20 -5.02
CA LYS A 208 11.50 18.01 -6.18
C LYS A 208 10.36 18.75 -6.86
N ASN A 209 9.18 18.81 -6.25
CA ASN A 209 7.95 19.36 -6.87
C ASN A 209 7.55 18.65 -8.18
N LEU A 210 7.87 17.36 -8.30
CA LEU A 210 7.60 16.55 -9.48
C LEU A 210 6.53 15.48 -9.27
N ALA A 211 5.94 15.37 -8.05
CA ALA A 211 4.96 14.31 -7.77
C ALA A 211 3.79 14.32 -8.76
N LEU A 212 3.20 15.48 -9.03
CA LEU A 212 2.07 15.60 -9.94
C LEU A 212 2.45 15.18 -11.37
N ILE A 213 3.55 15.71 -11.91
CA ILE A 213 3.97 15.37 -13.28
C ILE A 213 4.39 13.90 -13.39
N ASN A 214 5.03 13.34 -12.35
CA ASN A 214 5.37 11.93 -12.29
C ASN A 214 4.10 11.04 -12.28
N SER A 215 3.07 11.45 -11.52
CA SER A 215 1.79 10.72 -11.48
C SER A 215 1.03 10.78 -12.81
N ILE A 216 1.12 11.91 -13.54
CA ILE A 216 0.52 12.04 -14.89
C ILE A 216 1.29 11.21 -15.91
N THR A 217 2.60 11.03 -15.71
CA THR A 217 3.46 10.26 -16.63
C THR A 217 3.26 8.75 -16.49
N ALA A 218 2.91 8.29 -15.26
CA ALA A 218 2.65 6.88 -14.97
C ALA A 218 1.37 6.38 -15.65
#